data_5ee7dce4e949d9610f412e3f2c5bc1d5
#
_entry.id   5ee7dce4e949d9610f412e3f2c5bc1d5
#
_cell.length_a   1.000
_cell.length_b   1.000
_cell.length_c   1.000
_cell.angle_alpha   90.00
_cell.angle_beta   90.00
_cell.angle_gamma   90.00
#
_symmetry.space_group_name_H-M   'P 1'
#
loop_
_entity.id
_entity.type
_entity.pdbx_description
1 polymer ?
#
loop_
_entity_poly.entity_id
_entity_poly.type
_entity_poly.pdbx_seq_one_letter_code
_entity_poly.pdbx_strand_id
1 'polypeptide(L)'
;SGETEDDFRTTGGELCAIDEEGMSARATQAQEELTYAGYYSTSMFPPVELLYVTGTENDALASALQSMWSTTLGVNVMLRGVTQSEYNARMEAGNYELALQKVTALYDDAMGFLDRWCSEDEQNLISYENGTYDVLMGVARASEDPVARTAFLHDAETMLLGETALSPVYFDGTAHMLRDTLRGVYTDGFGNSYFAGVRANTD
;
A
#
# COMPACT_ATOMS: atom_id res chain seq x y z
N SER A 1 -21.80 7.78 -8.63
CA SER A 1 -21.44 7.56 -7.22
C SER A 1 -20.46 6.40 -7.22
N GLY A 2 -19.19 6.73 -7.07
CA GLY A 2 -18.17 5.72 -6.87
C GLY A 2 -18.49 4.92 -5.61
N GLU A 3 -18.09 3.66 -5.59
CA GLU A 3 -18.11 2.85 -4.38
C GLU A 3 -17.33 3.62 -3.32
N THR A 4 -17.87 3.69 -2.11
CA THR A 4 -17.10 4.24 -1.00
C THR A 4 -16.01 3.23 -0.63
N GLU A 5 -14.90 3.68 -0.10
CA GLU A 5 -13.81 2.82 0.39
C GLU A 5 -14.33 1.73 1.35
N ASP A 6 -15.32 2.08 2.17
CA ASP A 6 -16.02 1.15 3.05
C ASP A 6 -16.74 0.02 2.28
N ASP A 7 -17.31 0.31 1.12
CA ASP A 7 -18.03 -0.69 0.32
C ASP A 7 -17.09 -1.73 -0.27
N PHE A 8 -15.94 -1.30 -0.82
CA PHE A 8 -14.94 -2.22 -1.37
C PHE A 8 -14.34 -3.12 -0.28
N ARG A 9 -13.94 -2.54 0.84
CA ARG A 9 -13.35 -3.30 1.95
C ARG A 9 -14.38 -4.16 2.68
N THR A 10 -15.61 -3.69 2.79
CA THR A 10 -16.71 -4.46 3.41
C THR A 10 -17.05 -5.73 2.63
N THR A 11 -16.97 -5.69 1.30
CA THR A 11 -17.27 -6.85 0.44
C THR A 11 -16.07 -7.78 0.27
N GLY A 12 -14.84 -7.27 0.17
CA GLY A 12 -13.62 -8.07 0.02
C GLY A 12 -13.03 -8.59 1.31
N GLY A 13 -13.41 -8.00 2.44
CA GLY A 13 -12.85 -8.32 3.74
C GLY A 13 -11.38 -7.85 3.90
N GLU A 14 -10.79 -8.22 5.01
CA GLU A 14 -9.38 -7.91 5.30
C GLU A 14 -8.49 -9.04 4.81
N LEU A 15 -7.57 -8.74 3.89
CA LEU A 15 -6.58 -9.70 3.41
C LEU A 15 -5.48 -9.95 4.44
N CYS A 16 -5.33 -9.03 5.39
CA CYS A 16 -4.31 -9.08 6.43
C CYS A 16 -4.93 -8.86 7.81
N ALA A 17 -4.90 -9.88 8.68
CA ALA A 17 -5.29 -9.70 10.08
C ALA A 17 -4.33 -8.72 10.78
N ILE A 18 -4.86 -7.67 11.39
CA ILE A 18 -4.11 -6.60 12.08
C ILE A 18 -4.27 -6.63 13.59
N ASP A 19 -5.10 -7.55 14.12
CA ASP A 19 -5.23 -7.77 15.55
C ASP A 19 -3.97 -8.47 16.13
N GLU A 20 -3.85 -8.49 17.45
CA GLU A 20 -2.67 -9.03 18.15
C GLU A 20 -2.44 -10.52 17.85
N GLU A 21 -3.52 -11.31 17.76
CA GLU A 21 -3.45 -12.74 17.46
C GLU A 21 -3.00 -12.98 16.02
N GLY A 22 -3.57 -12.28 15.05
CA GLY A 22 -3.20 -12.35 13.63
C GLY A 22 -1.77 -11.88 13.39
N MET A 23 -1.33 -10.80 14.05
CA MET A 23 0.05 -10.33 13.99
C MET A 23 1.05 -11.37 14.52
N SER A 24 0.73 -12.02 15.65
CA SER A 24 1.57 -13.08 16.23
C SER A 24 1.65 -14.31 15.30
N ALA A 25 0.51 -14.73 14.73
CA ALA A 25 0.47 -15.85 13.80
C ALA A 25 1.33 -15.58 12.54
N ARG A 26 1.25 -14.36 12.00
CA ARG A 26 2.06 -13.95 10.84
C ARG A 26 3.54 -13.85 11.14
N ALA A 27 3.91 -13.37 12.33
CA ALA A 27 5.30 -13.36 12.75
C ALA A 27 5.88 -14.80 12.79
N THR A 28 5.10 -15.75 13.31
CA THR A 28 5.47 -17.17 13.33
C THR A 28 5.59 -17.72 11.91
N GLN A 29 4.61 -17.48 11.06
CA GLN A 29 4.64 -17.90 9.67
C GLN A 29 5.86 -17.34 8.93
N ALA A 30 6.15 -16.05 9.09
CA ALA A 30 7.32 -15.43 8.44
C ALA A 30 8.66 -16.05 8.91
N GLN A 31 8.76 -16.46 10.18
CA GLN A 31 9.93 -17.19 10.69
C GLN A 31 10.04 -18.59 10.08
N GLU A 32 8.91 -19.28 9.91
CA GLU A 32 8.84 -20.57 9.24
C GLU A 32 9.26 -20.46 7.77
N GLU A 33 8.79 -19.45 7.06
CA GLU A 33 9.16 -19.18 5.66
C GLU A 33 10.67 -18.89 5.50
N LEU A 34 11.27 -18.12 6.42
CA LEU A 34 12.72 -17.91 6.43
C LEU A 34 13.46 -19.24 6.58
N THR A 35 12.99 -20.09 7.50
CA THR A 35 13.57 -21.43 7.71
C THR A 35 13.40 -22.31 6.48
N TYR A 36 12.22 -22.27 5.84
CA TYR A 36 11.92 -23.02 4.62
C TYR A 36 12.79 -22.58 3.44
N ALA A 37 13.09 -21.29 3.36
CA ALA A 37 14.02 -20.70 2.39
C ALA A 37 15.51 -21.03 2.67
N GLY A 38 15.80 -21.77 3.75
CA GLY A 38 17.16 -22.20 4.10
C GLY A 38 17.90 -21.27 5.08
N TYR A 39 17.22 -20.24 5.61
CA TYR A 39 17.78 -19.33 6.60
C TYR A 39 17.49 -19.82 8.03
N TYR A 40 18.20 -20.85 8.47
CA TYR A 40 18.02 -21.48 9.79
C TYR A 40 18.52 -20.63 10.97
N SER A 41 19.25 -19.56 10.69
CA SER A 41 19.65 -18.56 11.67
C SER A 41 19.67 -17.17 11.02
N THR A 42 19.46 -16.15 11.82
CA THR A 42 19.43 -14.75 11.37
C THR A 42 20.74 -14.30 10.74
N SER A 43 21.88 -14.91 11.16
CA SER A 43 23.20 -14.62 10.59
C SER A 43 23.38 -15.18 9.16
N MET A 44 22.52 -16.06 8.71
CA MET A 44 22.53 -16.61 7.35
C MET A 44 21.74 -15.73 6.37
N PHE A 45 20.82 -14.90 6.88
CA PHE A 45 20.06 -14.00 6.03
C PHE A 45 20.96 -12.83 5.57
N PRO A 46 21.10 -12.60 4.26
CA PRO A 46 21.93 -11.50 3.78
C PRO A 46 21.31 -10.15 4.20
N PRO A 47 22.15 -9.12 4.42
CA PRO A 47 21.62 -7.79 4.64
C PRO A 47 20.86 -7.32 3.39
N VAL A 48 19.65 -6.81 3.58
CA VAL A 48 18.77 -6.29 2.51
C VAL A 48 18.67 -4.77 2.63
N GLU A 49 18.74 -4.07 1.50
CA GLU A 49 18.64 -2.60 1.47
C GLU A 49 17.17 -2.17 1.30
N LEU A 50 16.68 -1.29 2.20
CA LEU A 50 15.43 -0.58 2.05
C LEU A 50 15.70 0.82 1.48
N LEU A 51 15.35 1.03 0.22
CA LEU A 51 15.44 2.30 -0.47
C LEU A 51 14.22 3.18 -0.12
N TYR A 52 14.44 4.45 0.22
CA TYR A 52 13.35 5.41 0.47
C TYR A 52 13.80 6.85 0.21
N VAL A 53 12.85 7.74 0.00
CA VAL A 53 13.12 9.18 -0.14
C VAL A 53 13.29 9.78 1.26
N THR A 54 14.43 10.47 1.52
CA THR A 54 14.67 11.13 2.81
C THR A 54 13.63 12.19 3.14
N GLY A 55 13.23 12.24 4.39
CA GLY A 55 12.30 13.20 4.95
C GLY A 55 11.81 12.74 6.31
N THR A 56 11.44 13.65 7.18
CA THR A 56 11.13 13.36 8.60
C THR A 56 10.16 12.19 8.79
N GLU A 57 9.13 12.12 7.98
CA GLU A 57 8.13 11.06 8.03
C GLU A 57 8.68 9.73 7.52
N ASN A 58 9.30 9.74 6.33
CA ASN A 58 9.87 8.54 5.73
C ASN A 58 11.05 7.98 6.53
N ASP A 59 11.89 8.84 7.10
CA ASP A 59 13.01 8.41 7.96
C ASP A 59 12.49 7.70 9.22
N ALA A 60 11.43 8.22 9.83
CA ALA A 60 10.80 7.61 11.00
C ALA A 60 10.14 6.26 10.63
N LEU A 61 9.42 6.21 9.51
CA LEU A 61 8.78 4.99 9.02
C LEU A 61 9.80 3.90 8.67
N ALA A 62 10.83 4.24 7.92
CA ALA A 62 11.90 3.29 7.56
C ALA A 62 12.60 2.73 8.80
N SER A 63 12.87 3.59 9.81
CA SER A 63 13.46 3.16 11.08
C SER A 63 12.52 2.25 11.89
N ALA A 64 11.23 2.52 11.87
CA ALA A 64 10.24 1.68 12.53
C ALA A 64 10.16 0.29 11.86
N LEU A 65 10.08 0.22 10.53
CA LEU A 65 10.08 -1.03 9.77
C LEU A 65 11.35 -1.85 10.03
N GLN A 66 12.54 -1.21 9.97
CA GLN A 66 13.81 -1.85 10.30
C GLN A 66 13.78 -2.47 11.70
N SER A 67 13.31 -1.71 12.70
CA SER A 67 13.21 -2.18 14.09
C SER A 67 12.25 -3.35 14.23
N MET A 68 11.09 -3.29 13.57
CA MET A 68 10.08 -4.36 13.60
C MET A 68 10.64 -5.66 12.99
N TRP A 69 11.25 -5.60 11.81
CA TRP A 69 11.84 -6.77 11.15
C TRP A 69 13.02 -7.33 11.94
N SER A 70 13.87 -6.47 12.49
CA SER A 70 14.97 -6.91 13.34
C SER A 70 14.48 -7.61 14.62
N THR A 71 13.44 -7.06 15.26
CA THR A 71 12.90 -7.60 16.51
C THR A 71 12.12 -8.90 16.30
N THR A 72 11.30 -8.95 15.23
CA THR A 72 10.39 -10.07 14.98
C THR A 72 11.07 -11.22 14.23
N LEU A 73 11.89 -10.88 13.23
CA LEU A 73 12.50 -11.87 12.34
C LEU A 73 14.01 -12.02 12.56
N GLY A 74 14.62 -11.06 13.26
CA GLY A 74 16.08 -11.02 13.46
C GLY A 74 16.87 -10.72 12.19
N VAL A 75 16.23 -10.24 11.13
CA VAL A 75 16.88 -9.91 9.86
C VAL A 75 17.51 -8.52 9.91
N ASN A 76 18.60 -8.35 9.15
CA ASN A 76 19.31 -7.08 9.06
C ASN A 76 18.87 -6.33 7.80
N VAL A 77 18.16 -5.22 7.99
CA VAL A 77 17.74 -4.31 6.90
C VAL A 77 18.58 -3.04 6.98
N MET A 78 19.23 -2.69 5.88
CA MET A 78 20.03 -1.47 5.76
C MET A 78 19.17 -0.34 5.20
N LEU A 79 19.11 0.80 5.88
CA LEU A 79 18.34 1.95 5.44
C LEU A 79 19.12 2.77 4.40
N ARG A 80 18.53 2.99 3.22
CA ARG A 80 19.10 3.78 2.14
C ARG A 80 18.20 4.97 1.81
N GLY A 81 18.32 6.02 2.61
CA GLY A 81 17.65 7.30 2.35
C GLY A 81 18.36 8.07 1.25
N VAL A 82 17.63 8.47 0.22
CA VAL A 82 18.16 9.20 -0.95
C VAL A 82 17.27 10.39 -1.31
N THR A 83 17.72 11.24 -2.23
CA THR A 83 16.87 12.30 -2.79
C THR A 83 15.78 11.73 -3.70
N GLN A 84 14.70 12.48 -3.92
CA GLN A 84 13.61 12.07 -4.83
C GLN A 84 14.14 11.74 -6.25
N SER A 85 15.10 12.52 -6.76
CA SER A 85 15.67 12.30 -8.09
C SER A 85 16.47 11.00 -8.17
N GLU A 86 17.26 10.69 -7.13
CA GLU A 86 18.02 9.44 -7.06
C GLU A 86 17.09 8.24 -6.87
N TYR A 87 16.04 8.40 -6.04
CA TYR A 87 15.03 7.38 -5.85
C TYR A 87 14.36 7.00 -7.18
N ASN A 88 13.87 7.99 -7.93
CA ASN A 88 13.23 7.74 -9.22
C ASN A 88 14.18 7.04 -10.20
N ALA A 89 15.42 7.51 -10.32
CA ALA A 89 16.41 6.89 -11.21
C ALA A 89 16.72 5.43 -10.83
N ARG A 90 16.76 5.11 -9.53
CA ARG A 90 16.98 3.74 -9.05
C ARG A 90 15.76 2.84 -9.29
N MET A 91 14.54 3.36 -9.08
CA MET A 91 13.30 2.64 -9.35
C MET A 91 13.17 2.31 -10.84
N GLU A 92 13.38 3.29 -11.72
CA GLU A 92 13.34 3.10 -13.19
C GLU A 92 14.40 2.10 -13.68
N ALA A 93 15.56 2.07 -13.03
CA ALA A 93 16.63 1.13 -13.37
C ALA A 93 16.47 -0.26 -12.74
N GLY A 94 15.45 -0.49 -11.89
CA GLY A 94 15.30 -1.72 -11.10
C GLY A 94 16.43 -1.94 -10.08
N ASN A 95 17.12 -0.89 -9.67
CA ASN A 95 18.29 -0.95 -8.79
C ASN A 95 17.91 -0.74 -7.31
N TYR A 96 17.16 -1.68 -6.78
CA TYR A 96 16.74 -1.75 -5.37
C TYR A 96 16.40 -3.20 -5.00
N GLU A 97 16.42 -3.51 -3.72
CA GLU A 97 15.96 -4.82 -3.17
C GLU A 97 14.57 -4.65 -2.55
N LEU A 98 14.43 -3.68 -1.65
CA LEU A 98 13.15 -3.22 -1.12
C LEU A 98 13.05 -1.71 -1.34
N ALA A 99 11.85 -1.22 -1.65
CA ALA A 99 11.61 0.22 -1.80
C ALA A 99 10.33 0.64 -1.06
N LEU A 100 10.43 1.71 -0.28
CA LEU A 100 9.28 2.33 0.37
C LEU A 100 8.67 3.36 -0.58
N GLN A 101 7.45 3.12 -1.02
CA GLN A 101 6.74 3.97 -1.96
C GLN A 101 5.40 4.44 -1.39
N LYS A 102 5.09 5.71 -1.58
CA LYS A 102 3.76 6.26 -1.37
C LYS A 102 2.97 6.16 -2.69
N VAL A 103 1.83 5.50 -2.63
CA VAL A 103 0.92 5.32 -3.76
C VAL A 103 -0.32 6.16 -3.52
N THR A 104 -0.69 6.99 -4.48
CA THR A 104 -1.93 7.76 -4.46
C THR A 104 -2.80 7.31 -5.63
N ALA A 105 -4.09 7.07 -5.38
CA ALA A 105 -5.03 6.77 -6.45
C ALA A 105 -5.14 7.95 -7.43
N LEU A 106 -5.32 7.64 -8.71
CA LEU A 106 -5.54 8.67 -9.73
C LEU A 106 -6.98 9.20 -9.72
N TYR A 107 -7.92 8.41 -9.22
CA TYR A 107 -9.34 8.72 -9.10
C TYR A 107 -9.95 7.91 -7.95
N ASP A 108 -11.11 8.34 -7.47
CA ASP A 108 -11.81 7.76 -6.32
C ASP A 108 -12.51 6.44 -6.69
N ASP A 109 -11.70 5.39 -6.84
CA ASP A 109 -12.10 4.03 -7.17
C ASP A 109 -10.95 3.07 -6.86
N ALA A 110 -11.25 1.83 -6.45
CA ALA A 110 -10.25 0.79 -6.16
C ALA A 110 -9.33 0.51 -7.38
N MET A 111 -9.87 0.59 -8.60
CA MET A 111 -9.09 0.47 -9.83
C MET A 111 -7.99 1.53 -9.93
N GLY A 112 -8.18 2.73 -9.36
CA GLY A 112 -7.16 3.79 -9.32
C GLY A 112 -5.87 3.41 -8.59
N PHE A 113 -5.92 2.39 -7.71
CA PHE A 113 -4.76 1.80 -7.07
C PHE A 113 -4.22 0.58 -7.83
N LEU A 114 -5.10 -0.23 -8.43
CA LEU A 114 -4.74 -1.51 -9.03
C LEU A 114 -4.24 -1.39 -10.47
N ASP A 115 -4.75 -0.46 -11.27
CA ASP A 115 -4.40 -0.30 -12.70
C ASP A 115 -2.90 -0.16 -12.96
N ARG A 116 -2.20 0.54 -12.08
CA ARG A 116 -0.75 0.79 -12.22
C ARG A 116 0.13 -0.45 -12.18
N TRP A 117 -0.40 -1.58 -11.73
CA TRP A 117 0.36 -2.83 -11.64
C TRP A 117 0.14 -3.75 -12.84
N CYS A 118 -0.62 -3.33 -13.83
CA CYS A 118 -0.70 -4.04 -15.11
C CYS A 118 0.67 -4.07 -15.78
N SER A 119 0.98 -5.17 -16.49
CA SER A 119 2.32 -5.43 -17.03
C SER A 119 2.83 -4.34 -17.98
N GLU A 120 1.94 -3.69 -18.73
CA GLU A 120 2.31 -2.65 -19.71
C GLU A 120 2.14 -1.21 -19.16
N ASP A 121 1.79 -1.02 -17.88
CA ASP A 121 1.59 0.32 -17.33
C ASP A 121 2.93 1.00 -17.01
N GLU A 122 3.09 2.24 -17.47
CA GLU A 122 4.33 3.03 -17.28
C GLU A 122 4.61 3.33 -15.78
N GLN A 123 3.60 3.24 -14.92
CA GLN A 123 3.75 3.42 -13.48
C GLN A 123 4.13 2.13 -12.74
N ASN A 124 4.21 1.01 -13.45
CA ASN A 124 4.62 -0.28 -12.91
C ASN A 124 6.14 -0.35 -12.69
N LEU A 125 6.64 0.45 -11.75
CA LEU A 125 8.07 0.54 -11.44
C LEU A 125 8.65 -0.70 -10.74
N ILE A 126 7.80 -1.66 -10.37
CA ILE A 126 8.24 -2.93 -9.78
C ILE A 126 8.39 -4.04 -10.80
N SER A 127 8.12 -3.76 -12.08
CA SER A 127 8.15 -4.74 -13.18
C SER A 127 7.31 -5.99 -12.88
N TYR A 128 6.13 -5.79 -12.26
CA TYR A 128 5.22 -6.90 -12.03
C TYR A 128 4.60 -7.34 -13.35
N GLU A 129 4.80 -8.60 -13.70
CA GLU A 129 4.30 -9.18 -14.96
C GLU A 129 3.44 -10.40 -14.63
N ASN A 130 2.13 -10.27 -14.80
CA ASN A 130 1.18 -11.36 -14.60
C ASN A 130 0.00 -11.24 -15.56
N GLY A 131 -0.02 -12.09 -16.61
CA GLY A 131 -1.08 -12.07 -17.61
C GLY A 131 -2.47 -12.39 -17.06
N THR A 132 -2.59 -13.11 -15.94
CA THR A 132 -3.88 -13.35 -15.29
C THR A 132 -4.38 -12.09 -14.59
N TYR A 133 -3.47 -11.34 -13.95
CA TYR A 133 -3.75 -10.03 -13.38
C TYR A 133 -4.25 -9.06 -14.45
N ASP A 134 -3.54 -8.98 -15.58
CA ASP A 134 -3.90 -8.10 -16.70
C ASP A 134 -5.30 -8.43 -17.24
N VAL A 135 -5.62 -9.72 -17.35
CA VAL A 135 -6.97 -10.17 -17.77
C VAL A 135 -8.02 -9.76 -16.74
N LEU A 136 -7.79 -9.96 -15.44
CA LEU A 136 -8.72 -9.54 -14.38
C LEU A 136 -8.98 -8.04 -14.43
N MET A 137 -7.94 -7.22 -14.55
CA MET A 137 -8.06 -5.78 -14.69
C MET A 137 -8.79 -5.37 -15.96
N GLY A 138 -8.52 -6.05 -17.07
CA GLY A 138 -9.22 -5.84 -18.35
C GLY A 138 -10.71 -6.13 -18.26
N VAL A 139 -11.10 -7.24 -17.63
CA VAL A 139 -12.50 -7.62 -17.42
C VAL A 139 -13.19 -6.67 -16.44
N ALA A 140 -12.54 -6.30 -15.35
CA ALA A 140 -13.07 -5.32 -14.40
C ALA A 140 -13.36 -3.97 -15.07
N ARG A 141 -12.46 -3.52 -15.94
CA ARG A 141 -12.60 -2.26 -16.71
C ARG A 141 -13.78 -2.32 -17.71
N ALA A 142 -14.03 -3.46 -18.30
CA ALA A 142 -15.09 -3.68 -19.28
C ALA A 142 -16.45 -4.03 -18.65
N SER A 143 -16.50 -4.35 -17.36
CA SER A 143 -17.72 -4.79 -16.70
C SER A 143 -18.70 -3.64 -16.48
N GLU A 144 -19.94 -3.81 -16.92
CA GLU A 144 -21.07 -2.89 -16.64
C GLU A 144 -21.81 -3.27 -15.35
N ASP A 145 -21.59 -4.47 -14.81
CA ASP A 145 -22.15 -4.92 -13.54
C ASP A 145 -21.21 -4.53 -12.40
N PRO A 146 -21.61 -3.62 -11.48
CA PRO A 146 -20.76 -3.19 -10.37
C PRO A 146 -20.34 -4.34 -9.45
N VAL A 147 -21.21 -5.30 -9.20
CA VAL A 147 -20.93 -6.42 -8.30
C VAL A 147 -19.86 -7.34 -8.91
N ALA A 148 -20.01 -7.69 -10.18
CA ALA A 148 -19.01 -8.49 -10.89
C ALA A 148 -17.68 -7.73 -11.01
N ARG A 149 -17.73 -6.41 -11.27
CA ARG A 149 -16.55 -5.56 -11.34
C ARG A 149 -15.78 -5.58 -10.02
N THR A 150 -16.47 -5.36 -8.90
CA THR A 150 -15.85 -5.38 -7.56
C THR A 150 -15.22 -6.74 -7.27
N ALA A 151 -15.86 -7.85 -7.64
CA ALA A 151 -15.31 -9.19 -7.46
C ALA A 151 -13.99 -9.37 -8.23
N PHE A 152 -13.90 -8.92 -9.48
CA PHE A 152 -12.65 -8.99 -10.25
C PHE A 152 -11.53 -8.14 -9.66
N LEU A 153 -11.86 -6.96 -9.10
CA LEU A 153 -10.88 -6.12 -8.41
C LEU A 153 -10.37 -6.76 -7.12
N HIS A 154 -11.23 -7.45 -6.36
CA HIS A 154 -10.81 -8.23 -5.18
C HIS A 154 -9.91 -9.41 -5.56
N ASP A 155 -10.23 -10.12 -6.65
CA ASP A 155 -9.39 -11.20 -7.14
C ASP A 155 -8.01 -10.67 -7.56
N ALA A 156 -7.97 -9.52 -8.24
CA ALA A 156 -6.72 -8.86 -8.63
C ALA A 156 -5.90 -8.41 -7.40
N GLU A 157 -6.53 -7.77 -6.40
CA GLU A 157 -5.88 -7.38 -5.14
C GLU A 157 -5.30 -8.61 -4.42
N THR A 158 -6.09 -9.67 -4.30
CA THR A 158 -5.67 -10.92 -3.64
C THR A 158 -4.47 -11.55 -4.35
N MET A 159 -4.46 -11.53 -5.67
CA MET A 159 -3.34 -12.04 -6.47
C MET A 159 -2.08 -11.21 -6.26
N LEU A 160 -2.18 -9.89 -6.40
CA LEU A 160 -1.07 -8.94 -6.27
C LEU A 160 -0.38 -9.05 -4.90
N LEU A 161 -1.17 -9.13 -3.83
CA LEU A 161 -0.65 -9.25 -2.47
C LEU A 161 -0.19 -10.69 -2.15
N GLY A 162 -0.87 -11.69 -2.68
CA GLY A 162 -0.53 -13.10 -2.49
C GLY A 162 0.79 -13.49 -3.15
N GLU A 163 1.16 -12.86 -4.26
CA GLU A 163 2.44 -13.03 -4.93
C GLU A 163 3.58 -12.20 -4.30
N THR A 164 3.29 -11.47 -3.23
CA THR A 164 4.25 -10.65 -2.46
C THR A 164 4.98 -9.57 -3.27
N ALA A 165 4.44 -9.19 -4.43
CA ALA A 165 4.97 -8.09 -5.22
C ALA A 165 4.92 -6.75 -4.46
N LEU A 166 3.91 -6.60 -3.62
CA LEU A 166 3.68 -5.45 -2.75
C LEU A 166 3.42 -5.90 -1.31
N SER A 167 3.80 -5.05 -0.36
CA SER A 167 3.43 -5.19 1.05
C SER A 167 2.85 -3.86 1.55
N PRO A 168 1.52 -3.72 1.69
CA PRO A 168 0.90 -2.53 2.25
C PRO A 168 1.37 -2.29 3.69
N VAL A 169 1.73 -1.04 4.01
CA VAL A 169 2.23 -0.68 5.35
C VAL A 169 1.15 0.06 6.15
N TYR A 170 0.60 1.13 5.61
CA TYR A 170 -0.50 1.88 6.23
C TYR A 170 -1.19 2.79 5.21
N PHE A 171 -2.40 3.21 5.52
CA PHE A 171 -3.09 4.27 4.79
C PHE A 171 -2.72 5.63 5.37
N ASP A 172 -2.24 6.53 4.51
CA ASP A 172 -2.00 7.92 4.90
C ASP A 172 -3.33 8.65 5.02
N GLY A 173 -3.55 9.32 6.13
CA GLY A 173 -4.78 10.03 6.43
C GLY A 173 -4.52 11.46 6.90
N THR A 174 -5.37 12.39 6.50
CA THR A 174 -5.31 13.77 6.96
C THR A 174 -6.34 14.00 8.08
N ALA A 175 -5.86 14.41 9.25
CA ALA A 175 -6.74 14.78 10.35
C ALA A 175 -7.18 16.26 10.21
N HIS A 176 -8.48 16.51 10.24
CA HIS A 176 -9.05 17.85 10.21
C HIS A 176 -9.71 18.17 11.55
N MET A 177 -9.41 19.33 12.10
CA MET A 177 -10.11 19.88 13.26
C MET A 177 -10.97 21.06 12.83
N LEU A 178 -12.28 20.94 13.03
CA LEU A 178 -13.24 22.01 12.78
C LEU A 178 -13.83 22.44 14.10
N ARG A 179 -14.06 23.78 14.24
CA ARG A 179 -14.88 24.27 15.34
C ARG A 179 -16.31 23.78 15.16
N ASP A 180 -16.95 23.37 16.22
CA ASP A 180 -18.37 22.93 16.26
C ASP A 180 -19.36 24.01 15.77
N THR A 181 -18.95 25.28 15.84
CA THR A 181 -19.66 26.41 15.28
C THR A 181 -19.59 26.56 13.76
N LEU A 182 -18.74 25.76 13.07
CA LEU A 182 -18.62 25.80 11.62
C LEU A 182 -19.30 24.57 11.00
N ARG A 183 -20.05 24.78 9.94
CA ARG A 183 -20.70 23.73 9.14
C ARG A 183 -20.45 23.95 7.65
N GLY A 184 -20.57 22.87 6.85
CA GLY A 184 -20.47 22.93 5.40
C GLY A 184 -19.05 22.93 4.85
N VAL A 185 -18.05 22.52 5.67
CA VAL A 185 -16.76 22.08 5.13
C VAL A 185 -16.94 20.69 4.56
N TYR A 186 -16.53 20.49 3.33
CA TYR A 186 -16.50 19.20 2.66
C TYR A 186 -15.05 18.82 2.39
N THR A 187 -14.69 17.58 2.66
CA THR A 187 -13.39 17.00 2.29
C THR A 187 -13.64 15.85 1.33
N ASP A 188 -12.96 15.85 0.18
CA ASP A 188 -13.02 14.74 -0.78
C ASP A 188 -12.14 13.56 -0.36
N GLY A 189 -12.25 12.44 -1.10
CA GLY A 189 -11.45 11.24 -0.86
C GLY A 189 -9.94 11.42 -1.04
N PHE A 190 -9.50 12.52 -1.64
CA PHE A 190 -8.09 12.89 -1.79
C PHE A 190 -7.57 13.81 -0.67
N GLY A 191 -8.41 14.12 0.33
CA GLY A 191 -8.06 15.01 1.43
C GLY A 191 -8.14 16.50 1.11
N ASN A 192 -8.67 16.91 -0.07
CA ASN A 192 -8.87 18.31 -0.39
C ASN A 192 -10.09 18.85 0.36
N SER A 193 -9.92 19.97 1.05
CA SER A 193 -11.01 20.60 1.81
C SER A 193 -11.61 21.76 1.03
N TYR A 194 -12.93 21.75 0.94
CA TYR A 194 -13.73 22.76 0.23
C TYR A 194 -14.50 23.63 1.22
N PHE A 195 -14.33 24.94 1.13
CA PHE A 195 -14.89 25.92 2.07
C PHE A 195 -16.02 26.76 1.47
N ALA A 196 -16.40 26.55 0.21
CA ALA A 196 -17.42 27.37 -0.46
C ALA A 196 -18.80 27.33 0.21
N GLY A 197 -19.11 26.28 0.96
CA GLY A 197 -20.37 26.10 1.69
C GLY A 197 -20.30 26.42 3.18
N VAL A 198 -19.18 26.95 3.67
CA VAL A 198 -18.97 27.16 5.10
C VAL A 198 -19.90 28.25 5.64
N ARG A 199 -20.57 27.92 6.73
CA ARG A 199 -21.45 28.81 7.48
C ARG A 199 -21.10 28.74 8.96
N ALA A 200 -21.16 29.88 9.64
CA ALA A 200 -21.12 29.92 11.09
C ALA A 200 -22.49 29.55 11.65
N ASN A 201 -22.54 28.66 12.63
CA ASN A 201 -23.73 28.39 13.42
C ASN A 201 -23.83 29.54 14.43
N THR A 202 -24.90 30.31 14.36
CA THR A 202 -25.18 31.49 15.19
C THR A 202 -26.24 31.17 16.25
N ASP A 203 -26.24 29.94 16.78
CA ASP A 203 -27.12 29.62 17.93
C ASP A 203 -26.51 30.07 19.24
#